data_f985884062056a5f408300277c9b1a5e
#
_entry.id   f985884062056a5f408300277c9b1a5e
#
_cell.length_a   1.000
_cell.length_b   1.000
_cell.length_c   1.000
_cell.angle_alpha   90.00
_cell.angle_beta   90.00
_cell.angle_gamma   90.00
#
_symmetry.space_group_name_H-M   'P 1'
#
loop_
_entity.id
_entity.type
_entity.pdbx_description
1 polymer ?
#
loop_
_entity_poly.entity_id
_entity_poly.type
_entity_poly.pdbx_seq_one_letter_code
_entity_poly.pdbx_strand_id
1 'polypeptide(L)'
;MYFEVQSSSLNKYLFDSLTNDIYQLEPDFKIPSNATRESLELHVFSRNSLTPIDSQEKVSANAKTLIIELTEQCNLRCSYCVFDDNYENERSHSSKKISIDLAKKSIDDFLTRTSDEAYIIFYGGEPLLEFKIIKELTDYAKNRLDSSVKFSFTTNGMALTADKFDFLIENAFLITVSIDGEKTLHDKNRITINGNPSWDAIMQNLQKLQDYNPDFYKSNIQFNSVIDSVENISFVNEALSNNPLVAGQEIRFSFQLQDTIKQNKEYNEFNSNNYKKLLEVFYSGDFDKNLVEKDRLLNFVKKIAFRSIGEEAQDGKKKCIPFSNRTYVRTNGDLQFCERISDYKRVNSAKDIISYSSNIQDEFYKKKGVFCEKCIAYNFCEMCPASFYYDGEFSENHFDICNNYINEFKNALKLYLDLSEKNINFTEMN
;
A
#
# COMPACT_ATOMS: atom_id res chain seq x y z
N MET A 1 6.49 1.24 -25.69
CA MET A 1 5.65 0.12 -26.22
C MET A 1 4.25 0.65 -26.39
N TYR A 2 3.62 0.32 -27.52
CA TYR A 2 2.28 0.77 -27.83
C TYR A 2 1.24 -0.29 -27.49
N PHE A 3 0.11 0.15 -26.97
CA PHE A 3 -0.99 -0.69 -26.59
C PHE A 3 -2.31 -0.12 -27.10
N GLU A 4 -3.01 -0.88 -27.95
CA GLU A 4 -4.33 -0.48 -28.45
C GLU A 4 -5.39 -0.82 -27.41
N VAL A 5 -6.25 0.16 -27.11
CA VAL A 5 -7.37 0.03 -26.18
C VAL A 5 -8.64 0.46 -26.90
N GLN A 6 -9.72 -0.27 -26.68
CA GLN A 6 -11.04 0.09 -27.19
C GLN A 6 -11.96 0.45 -26.04
N SER A 7 -12.59 1.63 -26.13
CA SER A 7 -13.61 2.06 -25.17
C SER A 7 -14.91 1.26 -25.35
N SER A 8 -15.81 1.40 -24.40
CA SER A 8 -17.15 0.79 -24.49
C SER A 8 -18.00 1.37 -25.62
N SER A 9 -17.69 2.59 -26.07
CA SER A 9 -18.30 3.26 -27.24
C SER A 9 -17.66 2.82 -28.57
N LEU A 10 -16.77 1.83 -28.55
CA LEU A 10 -16.02 1.28 -29.70
C LEU A 10 -14.99 2.23 -30.31
N ASN A 11 -14.70 3.38 -29.70
CA ASN A 11 -13.59 4.23 -30.11
C ASN A 11 -12.26 3.54 -29.78
N LYS A 12 -11.28 3.71 -30.68
CA LYS A 12 -9.95 3.13 -30.55
C LYS A 12 -8.96 4.17 -30.05
N TYR A 13 -8.08 3.73 -29.17
CA TYR A 13 -7.03 4.56 -28.60
C TYR A 13 -5.71 3.81 -28.62
N LEU A 14 -4.61 4.57 -28.73
CA LEU A 14 -3.25 4.07 -28.60
C LEU A 14 -2.62 4.66 -27.36
N PHE A 15 -2.16 3.82 -26.46
CA PHE A 15 -1.38 4.20 -25.29
C PHE A 15 0.11 3.96 -25.55
N ASP A 16 0.94 4.96 -25.35
CA ASP A 16 2.40 4.86 -25.39
C ASP A 16 2.95 4.72 -23.97
N SER A 17 3.46 3.53 -23.61
CA SER A 17 3.98 3.25 -22.27
C SER A 17 5.33 3.94 -21.97
N LEU A 18 5.99 4.53 -22.95
CA LEU A 18 7.23 5.28 -22.72
C LEU A 18 6.95 6.72 -22.29
N THR A 19 5.95 7.34 -22.92
CA THR A 19 5.62 8.77 -22.69
C THR A 19 4.33 8.95 -21.91
N ASN A 20 3.57 7.88 -21.64
CA ASN A 20 2.23 7.90 -21.07
C ASN A 20 1.18 8.65 -21.91
N ASP A 21 1.50 8.94 -23.15
CA ASP A 21 0.54 9.59 -24.06
C ASP A 21 -0.59 8.63 -24.45
N ILE A 22 -1.77 9.19 -24.65
CA ILE A 22 -2.95 8.49 -25.14
C ILE A 22 -3.47 9.23 -26.36
N TYR A 23 -3.58 8.54 -27.47
CA TYR A 23 -4.02 9.08 -28.75
C TYR A 23 -5.31 8.41 -29.19
N GLN A 24 -6.29 9.21 -29.61
CA GLN A 24 -7.48 8.66 -30.24
C GLN A 24 -7.15 8.31 -31.70
N LEU A 25 -7.51 7.10 -32.11
CA LEU A 25 -7.31 6.61 -33.47
C LEU A 25 -8.55 6.86 -34.32
N GLU A 26 -8.35 7.11 -35.60
CA GLU A 26 -9.45 7.10 -36.57
C GLU A 26 -10.08 5.69 -36.63
N PRO A 27 -11.41 5.56 -36.84
CA PRO A 27 -12.11 4.28 -36.76
C PRO A 27 -11.51 3.18 -37.63
N ASP A 28 -11.03 3.55 -38.82
CA ASP A 28 -10.51 2.63 -39.81
C ASP A 28 -8.97 2.46 -39.73
N PHE A 29 -8.33 3.18 -38.82
CA PHE A 29 -6.87 3.08 -38.65
C PHE A 29 -6.47 1.71 -38.12
N LYS A 30 -5.51 1.09 -38.80
CA LYS A 30 -4.88 -0.15 -38.37
C LYS A 30 -3.40 0.11 -38.11
N ILE A 31 -2.97 -0.23 -36.92
CA ILE A 31 -1.56 -0.14 -36.56
C ILE A 31 -0.79 -1.18 -37.40
N PRO A 32 0.18 -0.76 -38.22
CA PRO A 32 1.00 -1.70 -38.96
C PRO A 32 1.75 -2.67 -38.04
N SER A 33 1.86 -3.95 -38.39
CA SER A 33 2.56 -4.95 -37.58
C SER A 33 4.05 -4.64 -37.34
N ASN A 34 4.63 -3.78 -38.16
CA ASN A 34 6.01 -3.31 -38.08
C ASN A 34 6.09 -1.82 -37.72
N ALA A 35 5.06 -1.25 -37.09
CA ALA A 35 5.02 0.15 -36.75
C ALA A 35 6.19 0.51 -35.82
N THR A 36 7.01 1.48 -36.25
CA THR A 36 8.02 2.13 -35.43
C THR A 36 7.43 3.42 -34.83
N ARG A 37 8.08 3.95 -33.78
CA ARG A 37 7.69 5.23 -33.21
C ARG A 37 7.63 6.35 -34.26
N GLU A 38 8.65 6.45 -35.10
CA GLU A 38 8.73 7.44 -36.18
C GLU A 38 7.57 7.31 -37.17
N SER A 39 7.16 6.08 -37.53
CA SER A 39 6.03 5.88 -38.45
C SER A 39 4.68 6.22 -37.82
N LEU A 40 4.54 6.11 -36.49
CA LEU A 40 3.34 6.49 -35.75
C LEU A 40 3.31 7.98 -35.45
N GLU A 41 4.46 8.61 -35.22
CA GLU A 41 4.58 10.07 -35.04
C GLU A 41 4.01 10.86 -36.23
N LEU A 42 4.26 10.41 -37.42
CA LEU A 42 3.76 11.04 -38.63
C LEU A 42 2.23 10.94 -38.82
N HIS A 43 1.59 9.92 -38.30
CA HIS A 43 0.19 9.61 -38.60
C HIS A 43 -0.76 9.76 -37.41
N VAL A 44 -0.30 9.57 -36.20
CA VAL A 44 -1.14 9.48 -34.98
C VAL A 44 -0.87 10.63 -34.02
N PHE A 45 0.39 11.02 -33.82
CA PHE A 45 0.77 11.95 -32.74
C PHE A 45 0.47 13.43 -33.05
N SER A 46 0.17 13.77 -34.29
CA SER A 46 -0.07 15.17 -34.68
C SER A 46 -1.49 15.65 -34.38
N ARG A 47 -2.42 14.82 -33.98
CA ARG A 47 -3.84 15.19 -34.06
C ARG A 47 -4.72 15.13 -32.81
N ASN A 48 -4.57 14.21 -31.87
CA ASN A 48 -5.51 14.11 -30.71
C ASN A 48 -4.87 13.41 -29.51
N SER A 49 -3.95 14.06 -28.83
CA SER A 49 -3.49 13.60 -27.51
C SER A 49 -4.53 13.94 -26.45
N LEU A 50 -4.95 12.96 -25.66
CA LEU A 50 -5.70 13.20 -24.42
C LEU A 50 -4.73 13.83 -23.41
N THR A 51 -4.84 15.14 -23.22
CA THR A 51 -4.01 15.85 -22.24
C THR A 51 -4.35 15.40 -20.83
N PRO A 52 -3.35 15.18 -19.96
CA PRO A 52 -3.59 14.92 -18.55
C PRO A 52 -4.19 16.16 -17.88
N ILE A 53 -4.89 15.93 -16.79
CA ILE A 53 -5.39 17.01 -15.95
C ILE A 53 -4.21 17.56 -15.16
N ASP A 54 -3.97 18.86 -15.25
CA ASP A 54 -2.90 19.51 -14.50
C ASP A 54 -3.22 19.43 -12.99
N SER A 55 -2.46 18.60 -12.28
CA SER A 55 -2.53 18.53 -10.84
C SER A 55 -1.56 19.55 -10.26
N GLN A 56 -2.07 20.55 -9.58
CA GLN A 56 -1.22 21.49 -8.81
C GLN A 56 -0.51 20.83 -7.63
N GLU A 57 -0.82 19.61 -7.30
CA GLU A 57 -0.12 18.82 -6.29
C GLU A 57 1.10 18.13 -6.90
N LYS A 58 2.24 18.77 -6.78
CA LYS A 58 3.54 18.06 -6.85
C LYS A 58 3.58 17.10 -5.68
N VAL A 59 3.38 15.82 -5.93
CA VAL A 59 3.61 14.76 -4.95
C VAL A 59 5.05 14.88 -4.49
N SER A 60 5.25 15.41 -3.29
CA SER A 60 6.56 15.50 -2.66
C SER A 60 7.07 14.07 -2.43
N ALA A 61 8.08 13.65 -3.17
CA ALA A 61 8.71 12.33 -3.07
C ALA A 61 9.53 12.14 -1.77
N ASN A 62 9.44 13.03 -0.81
CA ASN A 62 10.37 13.15 0.32
C ASN A 62 9.77 12.81 1.70
N ALA A 63 8.61 12.17 1.78
CA ALA A 63 8.13 11.67 3.07
C ALA A 63 9.06 10.56 3.57
N LYS A 64 9.90 10.85 4.56
CA LYS A 64 10.81 9.90 5.18
C LYS A 64 10.15 9.26 6.38
N THR A 65 10.14 7.94 6.41
CA THR A 65 9.49 7.15 7.46
C THR A 65 10.53 6.31 8.20
N LEU A 66 10.55 6.42 9.51
CA LEU A 66 11.26 5.52 10.42
C LEU A 66 10.26 4.55 11.05
N ILE A 67 10.49 3.26 10.89
CA ILE A 67 9.72 2.21 11.56
C ILE A 67 10.61 1.60 12.63
N ILE A 68 10.15 1.58 13.88
CA ILE A 68 10.87 1.02 15.02
C ILE A 68 10.14 -0.22 15.52
N GLU A 69 10.77 -1.37 15.44
CA GLU A 69 10.29 -2.59 16.06
C GLU A 69 10.54 -2.54 17.56
N LEU A 70 9.49 -2.23 18.33
CA LEU A 70 9.60 -2.08 19.77
C LEU A 70 9.80 -3.42 20.47
N THR A 71 9.10 -4.45 20.00
CA THR A 71 9.09 -5.78 20.61
C THR A 71 8.72 -6.86 19.61
N GLU A 72 9.26 -8.06 19.82
CA GLU A 72 8.83 -9.27 19.10
C GLU A 72 7.68 -10.00 19.85
N GLN A 73 7.28 -9.48 21.02
CA GLN A 73 6.20 -10.05 21.81
C GLN A 73 4.83 -9.59 21.29
N CYS A 74 3.88 -10.52 21.26
CA CYS A 74 2.47 -10.23 20.96
C CYS A 74 1.57 -11.00 21.92
N ASN A 75 0.42 -10.44 22.27
CA ASN A 75 -0.61 -11.07 23.08
C ASN A 75 -1.61 -11.89 22.25
N LEU A 76 -1.49 -11.86 20.91
CA LEU A 76 -2.23 -12.72 19.98
C LEU A 76 -1.32 -13.76 19.30
N ARG A 77 -1.95 -14.80 18.74
CA ARG A 77 -1.36 -15.81 17.85
C ARG A 77 -2.25 -15.96 16.64
N CYS A 78 -2.11 -14.98 15.70
CA CYS A 78 -2.89 -15.00 14.47
C CYS A 78 -2.36 -16.08 13.52
N SER A 79 -3.25 -16.86 12.91
CA SER A 79 -2.89 -18.02 12.07
C SER A 79 -2.02 -17.69 10.85
N TYR A 80 -2.02 -16.43 10.41
CA TYR A 80 -1.27 -15.94 9.27
C TYR A 80 -0.17 -14.93 9.67
N CYS A 81 0.22 -14.89 10.92
CA CYS A 81 1.17 -13.91 11.42
C CYS A 81 2.56 -14.13 10.82
N VAL A 82 3.16 -13.06 10.30
CA VAL A 82 4.54 -13.10 9.77
C VAL A 82 5.59 -13.34 10.85
N PHE A 83 5.20 -13.31 12.14
CA PHE A 83 6.03 -13.68 13.29
C PHE A 83 5.76 -15.12 13.76
N ASP A 84 5.06 -15.92 12.97
CA ASP A 84 4.79 -17.31 13.31
C ASP A 84 5.86 -18.24 12.72
N ASP A 85 6.24 -19.28 13.46
CA ASP A 85 7.21 -20.30 13.05
C ASP A 85 6.76 -21.12 11.81
N ASN A 86 5.55 -20.87 11.30
CA ASN A 86 5.05 -21.48 10.06
C ASN A 86 5.75 -20.98 8.78
N TYR A 87 6.51 -19.89 8.88
CA TYR A 87 7.26 -19.33 7.76
C TYR A 87 8.75 -19.61 7.96
N GLU A 88 9.30 -20.54 7.20
CA GLU A 88 10.74 -20.79 7.17
C GLU A 88 11.49 -19.47 6.86
N ASN A 89 12.51 -19.15 7.65
CA ASN A 89 13.32 -17.93 7.56
C ASN A 89 12.62 -16.61 7.96
N GLU A 90 11.43 -16.66 8.52
CA GLU A 90 10.74 -15.48 9.03
C GLU A 90 11.03 -15.25 10.52
N ARG A 91 10.49 -14.16 11.06
CA ARG A 91 10.62 -13.79 12.46
C ARG A 91 9.70 -14.63 13.32
N SER A 92 10.18 -15.08 14.47
CA SER A 92 9.34 -15.77 15.46
C SER A 92 8.99 -14.85 16.62
N HIS A 93 7.87 -15.12 17.30
CA HIS A 93 7.52 -14.46 18.54
C HIS A 93 8.57 -14.73 19.63
N SER A 94 9.08 -13.66 20.22
CA SER A 94 10.04 -13.76 21.33
C SER A 94 9.80 -12.67 22.38
N SER A 95 10.51 -12.72 23.49
CA SER A 95 10.49 -11.68 24.52
C SER A 95 11.44 -10.51 24.25
N LYS A 96 12.09 -10.47 23.09
CA LYS A 96 13.02 -9.41 22.75
C LYS A 96 12.28 -8.09 22.57
N LYS A 97 12.93 -7.03 23.04
CA LYS A 97 12.49 -5.64 22.85
C LYS A 97 13.68 -4.73 22.65
N ILE A 98 13.45 -3.63 21.94
CA ILE A 98 14.49 -2.63 21.73
C ILE A 98 14.81 -1.91 23.04
N SER A 99 16.10 -1.61 23.26
CA SER A 99 16.47 -0.72 24.36
C SER A 99 16.14 0.73 23.99
N ILE A 100 15.79 1.52 25.01
CA ILE A 100 15.45 2.95 24.82
C ILE A 100 16.60 3.72 24.20
N ASP A 101 17.85 3.47 24.63
CA ASP A 101 19.03 4.13 24.08
C ASP A 101 19.25 3.83 22.61
N LEU A 102 19.02 2.58 22.22
CA LEU A 102 19.13 2.14 20.84
C LEU A 102 18.04 2.77 19.95
N ALA A 103 16.81 2.83 20.46
CA ALA A 103 15.71 3.46 19.74
C ALA A 103 15.92 4.99 19.60
N LYS A 104 16.39 5.68 20.63
CA LYS A 104 16.77 7.10 20.58
C LYS A 104 17.89 7.35 19.58
N LYS A 105 18.93 6.53 19.58
CA LYS A 105 20.00 6.62 18.59
C LYS A 105 19.47 6.45 17.17
N SER A 106 18.56 5.51 16.95
CA SER A 106 17.95 5.31 15.63
C SER A 106 17.10 6.51 15.18
N ILE A 107 16.44 7.19 16.10
CA ILE A 107 15.73 8.45 15.84
C ILE A 107 16.75 9.54 15.46
N ASP A 108 17.81 9.73 16.24
CA ASP A 108 18.84 10.73 15.93
C ASP A 108 19.47 10.50 14.55
N ASP A 109 19.88 9.26 14.24
CA ASP A 109 20.44 8.88 12.95
C ASP A 109 19.45 9.12 11.79
N PHE A 110 18.16 8.87 12.02
CA PHE A 110 17.11 9.14 11.03
C PHE A 110 16.92 10.64 10.80
N LEU A 111 16.87 11.44 11.87
CA LEU A 111 16.63 12.88 11.81
C LEU A 111 17.76 13.63 11.10
N THR A 112 19.00 13.13 11.12
CA THR A 112 20.12 13.70 10.33
C THR A 112 19.88 13.63 8.81
N ARG A 113 18.97 12.77 8.36
CA ARG A 113 18.66 12.52 6.94
C ARG A 113 17.30 13.05 6.49
N THR A 114 16.53 13.65 7.42
CA THR A 114 15.18 14.14 7.17
C THR A 114 15.21 15.67 7.10
N SER A 115 14.64 16.24 6.05
CA SER A 115 14.69 17.69 5.84
C SER A 115 13.42 18.42 6.29
N ASP A 116 12.23 17.80 6.20
CA ASP A 116 10.96 18.50 6.37
C ASP A 116 9.99 17.78 7.32
N GLU A 117 9.21 16.83 6.85
CA GLU A 117 8.23 16.08 7.63
C GLU A 117 8.73 14.68 7.94
N ALA A 118 8.68 14.27 9.20
CA ALA A 118 9.12 12.96 9.66
C ALA A 118 7.93 12.11 10.12
N TYR A 119 7.91 10.86 9.71
CA TYR A 119 6.95 9.87 10.20
C TYR A 119 7.68 8.83 11.03
N ILE A 120 7.28 8.65 12.27
CA ILE A 120 7.78 7.58 13.15
C ILE A 120 6.64 6.59 13.38
N ILE A 121 6.87 5.35 12.94
CA ILE A 121 5.92 4.25 13.08
C ILE A 121 6.44 3.29 14.14
N PHE A 122 5.69 3.09 15.20
CA PHE A 122 5.97 2.06 16.18
C PHE A 122 5.37 0.72 15.71
N TYR A 123 6.21 -0.30 15.71
CA TYR A 123 5.90 -1.59 15.10
C TYR A 123 6.38 -2.75 15.99
N GLY A 124 6.09 -3.98 15.57
CA GLY A 124 6.55 -5.21 16.21
C GLY A 124 5.45 -6.26 16.29
N GLY A 125 5.51 -7.14 17.29
CA GLY A 125 4.42 -8.06 17.58
C GLY A 125 3.15 -7.31 17.97
N GLU A 126 3.12 -6.71 19.18
CA GLU A 126 2.09 -5.75 19.58
C GLU A 126 2.75 -4.52 20.22
N PRO A 127 2.80 -3.38 19.54
CA PRO A 127 3.49 -2.19 20.03
C PRO A 127 2.96 -1.66 21.36
N LEU A 128 1.64 -1.75 21.59
CA LEU A 128 1.02 -1.23 22.81
C LEU A 128 1.40 -1.99 24.09
N LEU A 129 2.05 -3.16 23.98
CA LEU A 129 2.67 -3.83 25.14
C LEU A 129 3.86 -3.03 25.68
N GLU A 130 4.50 -2.24 24.84
CA GLU A 130 5.62 -1.37 25.22
C GLU A 130 5.21 0.12 25.23
N PHE A 131 4.00 0.44 25.70
CA PHE A 131 3.47 1.80 25.67
C PHE A 131 4.34 2.83 26.42
N LYS A 132 5.06 2.41 27.46
CA LYS A 132 6.02 3.27 28.16
C LYS A 132 7.16 3.72 27.23
N ILE A 133 7.64 2.82 26.38
CA ILE A 133 8.68 3.13 25.38
C ILE A 133 8.09 4.07 24.31
N ILE A 134 6.86 3.82 23.86
CA ILE A 134 6.17 4.72 22.91
C ILE A 134 6.14 6.15 23.45
N LYS A 135 5.71 6.34 24.71
CA LYS A 135 5.66 7.66 25.36
C LYS A 135 7.03 8.33 25.36
N GLU A 136 8.04 7.64 25.85
CA GLU A 136 9.40 8.18 25.97
C GLU A 136 10.00 8.56 24.60
N LEU A 137 9.80 7.73 23.58
CA LEU A 137 10.32 8.00 22.23
C LEU A 137 9.54 9.11 21.53
N THR A 138 8.24 9.22 21.77
CA THR A 138 7.41 10.32 21.25
C THR A 138 7.88 11.66 21.81
N ASP A 139 8.02 11.76 23.14
CA ASP A 139 8.53 12.96 23.80
C ASP A 139 9.97 13.29 23.33
N TYR A 140 10.81 12.28 23.21
CA TYR A 140 12.18 12.44 22.71
C TYR A 140 12.22 13.01 21.29
N ALA A 141 11.44 12.45 20.38
CA ALA A 141 11.41 12.89 18.97
C ALA A 141 10.85 14.32 18.83
N LYS A 142 9.78 14.67 19.57
CA LYS A 142 9.21 16.01 19.58
C LYS A 142 10.18 17.07 20.08
N ASN A 143 11.01 16.74 21.06
CA ASN A 143 12.04 17.65 21.57
C ASN A 143 13.21 17.88 20.60
N ARG A 144 13.34 17.05 19.56
CA ARG A 144 14.39 17.12 18.52
C ARG A 144 13.95 17.83 17.26
N LEU A 145 12.67 17.73 16.91
CA LEU A 145 12.10 18.31 15.70
C LEU A 145 10.82 19.07 16.10
N ASP A 146 10.88 20.36 16.22
CA ASP A 146 9.72 21.22 16.44
C ASP A 146 8.50 20.73 15.63
N SER A 147 7.46 20.25 16.31
CA SER A 147 6.10 19.93 15.82
C SER A 147 5.90 19.22 14.46
N SER A 148 6.96 18.92 13.71
CA SER A 148 6.86 18.32 12.36
C SER A 148 6.90 16.79 12.33
N VAL A 149 6.90 16.11 13.49
CA VAL A 149 6.92 14.65 13.58
C VAL A 149 5.52 14.10 13.72
N LYS A 150 5.13 13.21 12.84
CA LYS A 150 3.88 12.44 12.91
C LYS A 150 4.14 11.03 13.43
N PHE A 151 3.23 10.56 14.28
CA PHE A 151 3.35 9.25 14.92
C PHE A 151 2.23 8.33 14.49
N SER A 152 2.57 7.06 14.29
CA SER A 152 1.57 6.03 14.02
C SER A 152 2.00 4.66 14.55
N PHE A 153 1.05 3.76 14.66
CA PHE A 153 1.30 2.34 14.88
C PHE A 153 0.16 1.49 14.33
N THR A 154 0.47 0.21 14.09
CA THR A 154 -0.54 -0.82 13.84
C THR A 154 -0.68 -1.66 15.09
N THR A 155 -1.91 -1.90 15.53
CA THR A 155 -2.22 -2.67 16.73
C THR A 155 -3.30 -3.72 16.48
N ASN A 156 -3.29 -4.77 17.26
CA ASN A 156 -4.41 -5.71 17.31
C ASN A 156 -5.60 -5.18 18.14
N GLY A 157 -5.49 -4.03 18.76
CA GLY A 157 -6.56 -3.35 19.51
C GLY A 157 -6.82 -3.88 20.93
N MET A 158 -6.29 -5.05 21.32
CA MET A 158 -6.51 -5.63 22.65
C MET A 158 -5.96 -4.76 23.78
N ALA A 159 -4.84 -4.09 23.54
CA ALA A 159 -4.18 -3.23 24.52
C ALA A 159 -4.51 -1.73 24.35
N LEU A 160 -5.46 -1.38 23.48
CA LEU A 160 -5.93 -0.01 23.26
C LEU A 160 -6.94 0.39 24.36
N THR A 161 -6.46 0.62 25.56
CA THR A 161 -7.24 0.85 26.79
C THR A 161 -7.26 2.32 27.19
N ALA A 162 -8.24 2.72 28.02
CA ALA A 162 -8.53 4.12 28.33
C ALA A 162 -7.36 4.89 28.97
N ASP A 163 -6.46 4.21 29.66
CA ASP A 163 -5.25 4.80 30.28
C ASP A 163 -4.24 5.36 29.25
N LYS A 164 -4.48 5.12 27.97
CA LYS A 164 -3.62 5.55 26.85
C LYS A 164 -4.23 6.69 26.04
N PHE A 165 -5.55 6.90 26.14
CA PHE A 165 -6.29 7.77 25.24
C PHE A 165 -5.78 9.21 25.23
N ASP A 166 -5.61 9.81 26.39
CA ASP A 166 -5.14 11.22 26.49
C ASP A 166 -3.82 11.40 25.73
N PHE A 167 -2.85 10.55 25.98
CA PHE A 167 -1.55 10.64 25.33
C PHE A 167 -1.63 10.47 23.81
N LEU A 168 -2.44 9.52 23.33
CA LEU A 168 -2.61 9.25 21.91
C LEU A 168 -3.30 10.42 21.20
N ILE A 169 -4.30 11.01 21.84
CA ILE A 169 -5.04 12.17 21.33
C ILE A 169 -4.16 13.41 21.31
N GLU A 170 -3.49 13.74 22.42
CA GLU A 170 -2.60 14.90 22.55
C GLU A 170 -1.45 14.89 21.53
N ASN A 171 -1.01 13.71 21.12
CA ASN A 171 0.06 13.52 20.13
C ASN A 171 -0.46 13.17 18.73
N ALA A 172 -1.76 13.29 18.49
CA ALA A 172 -2.41 13.07 17.20
C ALA A 172 -1.97 11.76 16.49
N PHE A 173 -1.87 10.65 17.24
CA PHE A 173 -1.46 9.37 16.69
C PHE A 173 -2.42 8.89 15.60
N LEU A 174 -1.89 8.46 14.45
CA LEU A 174 -2.64 7.70 13.46
C LEU A 174 -2.58 6.22 13.84
N ILE A 175 -3.72 5.62 14.10
CA ILE A 175 -3.83 4.25 14.64
C ILE A 175 -4.48 3.34 13.63
N THR A 176 -3.76 2.32 13.17
CA THR A 176 -4.32 1.25 12.34
C THR A 176 -4.69 0.06 13.21
N VAL A 177 -5.98 -0.27 13.27
CA VAL A 177 -6.46 -1.42 14.03
C VAL A 177 -6.69 -2.60 13.10
N SER A 178 -6.13 -3.75 13.48
CA SER A 178 -6.24 -4.98 12.70
C SER A 178 -7.51 -5.75 13.04
N ILE A 179 -8.44 -5.88 12.07
CA ILE A 179 -9.68 -6.66 12.22
C ILE A 179 -9.97 -7.44 10.94
N ASP A 180 -10.55 -8.62 11.04
CA ASP A 180 -10.82 -9.49 9.90
C ASP A 180 -12.32 -9.75 9.75
N GLY A 181 -13.02 -8.84 9.06
CA GLY A 181 -14.45 -8.99 8.78
C GLY A 181 -15.33 -8.99 10.03
N GLU A 182 -16.17 -10.01 10.16
CA GLU A 182 -17.05 -10.20 11.31
C GLU A 182 -16.40 -11.06 12.42
N LYS A 183 -17.07 -11.10 13.56
CA LYS A 183 -16.59 -11.82 14.76
C LYS A 183 -16.16 -13.26 14.50
N THR A 184 -16.96 -14.03 13.76
CA THR A 184 -16.68 -15.45 13.51
C THR A 184 -15.39 -15.65 12.73
N LEU A 185 -15.19 -14.85 11.66
CA LEU A 185 -13.99 -14.90 10.84
C LEU A 185 -12.77 -14.37 11.60
N HIS A 186 -12.94 -13.27 12.32
CA HIS A 186 -11.89 -12.67 13.13
C HIS A 186 -11.40 -13.65 14.21
N ASP A 187 -12.31 -14.20 15.02
CA ASP A 187 -11.96 -15.07 16.14
C ASP A 187 -11.45 -16.45 15.69
N LYS A 188 -11.69 -16.86 14.45
CA LYS A 188 -11.04 -18.02 13.83
C LYS A 188 -9.53 -17.81 13.64
N ASN A 189 -9.14 -16.60 13.25
CA ASN A 189 -7.77 -16.30 12.85
C ASN A 189 -6.97 -15.56 13.92
N ARG A 190 -7.61 -14.67 14.72
CA ARG A 190 -6.96 -13.77 15.69
C ARG A 190 -7.29 -14.18 17.12
N ILE A 191 -6.67 -15.25 17.55
CA ILE A 191 -6.81 -15.78 18.93
C ILE A 191 -5.72 -15.21 19.84
N THR A 192 -6.04 -15.13 21.13
CA THR A 192 -5.03 -14.79 22.15
C THR A 192 -4.02 -15.91 22.31
N ILE A 193 -2.89 -15.63 22.98
CA ILE A 193 -1.87 -16.63 23.32
C ILE A 193 -2.43 -17.82 24.10
N ASN A 194 -3.57 -17.63 24.79
CA ASN A 194 -4.27 -18.68 25.54
C ASN A 194 -5.41 -19.35 24.74
N GLY A 195 -5.52 -19.06 23.43
CA GLY A 195 -6.55 -19.63 22.56
C GLY A 195 -7.94 -19.00 22.69
N ASN A 196 -8.09 -17.87 23.40
CA ASN A 196 -9.38 -17.20 23.55
C ASN A 196 -9.66 -16.25 22.37
N PRO A 197 -10.94 -16.01 22.02
CA PRO A 197 -11.37 -15.00 21.07
C PRO A 197 -10.90 -13.60 21.46
N SER A 198 -10.70 -12.72 20.46
CA SER A 198 -10.24 -11.35 20.71
C SER A 198 -11.23 -10.25 20.29
N TRP A 199 -12.21 -10.57 19.43
CA TRP A 199 -13.14 -9.61 18.85
C TRP A 199 -13.84 -8.73 19.87
N ASP A 200 -14.51 -9.33 20.87
CA ASP A 200 -15.35 -8.58 21.81
C ASP A 200 -14.53 -7.55 22.61
N ALA A 201 -13.32 -7.93 23.02
CA ALA A 201 -12.41 -7.03 23.74
C ALA A 201 -11.94 -5.87 22.86
N ILE A 202 -11.66 -6.13 21.59
CA ILE A 202 -11.26 -5.11 20.62
C ILE A 202 -12.41 -4.13 20.37
N MET A 203 -13.61 -4.65 20.06
CA MET A 203 -14.79 -3.80 19.83
C MET A 203 -15.14 -2.96 21.06
N GLN A 204 -15.01 -3.52 22.26
CA GLN A 204 -15.24 -2.77 23.49
C GLN A 204 -14.22 -1.62 23.67
N ASN A 205 -12.95 -1.85 23.35
CA ASN A 205 -11.92 -0.80 23.41
C ASN A 205 -12.16 0.30 22.37
N LEU A 206 -12.54 -0.07 21.16
CA LEU A 206 -12.90 0.87 20.09
C LEU A 206 -14.12 1.72 20.47
N GLN A 207 -15.16 1.09 21.03
CA GLN A 207 -16.36 1.80 21.50
C GLN A 207 -15.99 2.83 22.59
N LYS A 208 -15.16 2.43 23.57
CA LYS A 208 -14.69 3.35 24.62
C LYS A 208 -13.92 4.53 24.04
N LEU A 209 -13.08 4.33 23.02
CA LEU A 209 -12.33 5.41 22.39
C LEU A 209 -13.25 6.33 21.58
N GLN A 210 -14.22 5.77 20.85
CA GLN A 210 -15.21 6.55 20.11
C GLN A 210 -16.07 7.40 21.06
N ASP A 211 -16.54 6.82 22.17
CA ASP A 211 -17.32 7.54 23.17
C ASP A 211 -16.47 8.62 23.88
N TYR A 212 -15.18 8.38 24.06
CA TYR A 212 -14.27 9.31 24.72
C TYR A 212 -13.92 10.51 23.85
N ASN A 213 -13.61 10.30 22.57
CA ASN A 213 -13.31 11.37 21.62
C ASN A 213 -13.74 10.97 20.19
N PRO A 214 -14.98 11.27 19.78
CA PRO A 214 -15.52 10.92 18.47
C PRO A 214 -14.76 11.54 17.30
N ASP A 215 -14.26 12.77 17.45
CA ASP A 215 -13.55 13.48 16.39
C ASP A 215 -12.17 12.86 16.14
N PHE A 216 -11.44 12.53 17.20
CA PHE A 216 -10.20 11.79 17.08
C PHE A 216 -10.43 10.41 16.48
N TYR A 217 -11.46 9.70 16.94
CA TYR A 217 -11.81 8.39 16.39
C TYR A 217 -12.04 8.47 14.88
N LYS A 218 -12.85 9.42 14.44
CA LYS A 218 -13.18 9.61 13.03
C LYS A 218 -11.97 9.96 12.18
N SER A 219 -11.04 10.76 12.69
CA SER A 219 -9.92 11.32 11.91
C SER A 219 -8.65 10.47 11.98
N ASN A 220 -8.46 9.70 13.07
CA ASN A 220 -7.18 9.07 13.38
C ASN A 220 -7.22 7.55 13.49
N ILE A 221 -8.43 6.93 13.47
CA ILE A 221 -8.56 5.47 13.45
C ILE A 221 -8.79 5.00 12.02
N GLN A 222 -8.02 4.02 11.60
CA GLN A 222 -8.19 3.29 10.35
C GLN A 222 -8.06 1.80 10.60
N PHE A 223 -8.49 0.99 9.65
CA PHE A 223 -8.52 -0.46 9.81
C PHE A 223 -7.66 -1.17 8.76
N ASN A 224 -7.11 -2.30 9.14
CA ASN A 224 -6.48 -3.24 8.23
C ASN A 224 -7.12 -4.62 8.42
N SER A 225 -7.58 -5.22 7.32
CA SER A 225 -8.18 -6.55 7.32
C SER A 225 -7.34 -7.50 6.48
N VAL A 226 -6.99 -8.65 7.05
CA VAL A 226 -6.35 -9.74 6.31
C VAL A 226 -7.42 -10.69 5.81
N ILE A 227 -7.43 -10.93 4.51
CA ILE A 227 -8.40 -11.78 3.84
C ILE A 227 -7.75 -13.12 3.53
N ASP A 228 -8.36 -14.20 3.97
CA ASP A 228 -7.87 -15.57 3.83
C ASP A 228 -8.20 -16.17 2.45
N SER A 229 -9.27 -15.70 1.80
CA SER A 229 -9.61 -16.08 0.43
C SER A 229 -10.31 -14.95 -0.33
N VAL A 230 -10.19 -14.97 -1.64
CA VAL A 230 -10.84 -13.98 -2.53
C VAL A 230 -12.36 -14.04 -2.44
N GLU A 231 -12.91 -15.23 -2.18
CA GLU A 231 -14.35 -15.46 -2.04
C GLU A 231 -14.94 -14.67 -0.85
N ASN A 232 -14.15 -14.44 0.18
CA ASN A 232 -14.55 -13.74 1.39
C ASN A 232 -14.52 -12.21 1.29
N ILE A 233 -13.95 -11.64 0.21
CA ILE A 233 -13.80 -10.18 0.10
C ILE A 233 -15.13 -9.44 0.21
N SER A 234 -16.14 -9.84 -0.57
CA SER A 234 -17.45 -9.18 -0.55
C SER A 234 -18.13 -9.31 0.81
N PHE A 235 -18.04 -10.49 1.42
CA PHE A 235 -18.58 -10.75 2.74
C PHE A 235 -17.88 -9.92 3.83
N VAL A 236 -16.55 -9.89 3.82
CA VAL A 236 -15.76 -9.09 4.76
C VAL A 236 -16.06 -7.61 4.63
N ASN A 237 -16.15 -7.11 3.40
CA ASN A 237 -16.48 -5.70 3.16
C ASN A 237 -17.89 -5.35 3.66
N GLU A 238 -18.89 -6.17 3.35
CA GLU A 238 -20.26 -5.94 3.81
C GLU A 238 -20.32 -5.95 5.35
N ALA A 239 -19.66 -6.93 6.00
CA ALA A 239 -19.60 -7.02 7.44
C ALA A 239 -18.94 -5.80 8.09
N LEU A 240 -17.82 -5.31 7.54
CA LEU A 240 -17.12 -4.13 8.04
C LEU A 240 -17.90 -2.84 7.77
N SER A 241 -18.51 -2.70 6.61
CA SER A 241 -19.33 -1.52 6.25
C SER A 241 -20.60 -1.41 7.11
N ASN A 242 -21.13 -2.52 7.60
CA ASN A 242 -22.29 -2.57 8.49
C ASN A 242 -21.92 -2.43 9.98
N ASN A 243 -20.64 -2.47 10.34
CA ASN A 243 -20.20 -2.30 11.72
C ASN A 243 -20.12 -0.80 12.07
N PRO A 244 -20.90 -0.31 13.06
CA PRO A 244 -20.94 1.13 13.40
C PRO A 244 -19.60 1.74 13.80
N LEU A 245 -18.66 0.92 14.32
CA LEU A 245 -17.32 1.37 14.71
C LEU A 245 -16.36 1.45 13.52
N VAL A 246 -16.71 0.85 12.39
CA VAL A 246 -15.84 0.74 11.22
C VAL A 246 -16.39 1.51 10.02
N ALA A 247 -17.72 1.60 9.94
CA ALA A 247 -18.41 2.27 8.84
C ALA A 247 -17.92 3.73 8.67
N GLY A 248 -17.54 4.08 7.46
CA GLY A 248 -17.03 5.42 7.13
C GLY A 248 -15.55 5.66 7.48
N GLN A 249 -14.84 4.65 8.00
CA GLN A 249 -13.40 4.70 8.23
C GLN A 249 -12.61 4.14 7.02
N GLU A 250 -11.33 4.51 6.92
CA GLU A 250 -10.43 3.92 5.92
C GLU A 250 -10.16 2.45 6.28
N ILE A 251 -10.41 1.55 5.34
CA ILE A 251 -10.14 0.12 5.48
C ILE A 251 -9.14 -0.30 4.41
N ARG A 252 -8.03 -0.88 4.84
CA ARG A 252 -7.05 -1.49 3.96
C ARG A 252 -7.20 -3.00 3.98
N PHE A 253 -7.16 -3.61 2.80
CA PHE A 253 -7.22 -5.05 2.67
C PHE A 253 -5.84 -5.61 2.31
N SER A 254 -5.47 -6.71 2.96
CA SER A 254 -4.24 -7.46 2.70
C SER A 254 -4.60 -8.94 2.54
N PHE A 255 -3.93 -9.65 1.63
CA PHE A 255 -4.12 -11.09 1.47
C PHE A 255 -3.08 -11.87 2.26
N GLN A 256 -3.47 -13.06 2.73
CA GLN A 256 -2.52 -14.01 3.29
C GLN A 256 -1.48 -14.42 2.25
N LEU A 257 -0.23 -14.55 2.67
CA LEU A 257 0.88 -14.91 1.77
C LEU A 257 0.89 -16.39 1.35
N GLN A 258 0.11 -17.24 2.01
CA GLN A 258 0.03 -18.66 1.70
C GLN A 258 -0.76 -18.88 0.41
N ASP A 259 -0.14 -19.58 -0.55
CA ASP A 259 -0.76 -20.03 -1.81
C ASP A 259 -1.02 -18.91 -2.86
N THR A 260 -0.02 -18.06 -3.08
CA THR A 260 -0.10 -16.93 -4.01
C THR A 260 -0.53 -17.31 -5.44
N ILE A 261 -0.19 -18.48 -5.94
CA ILE A 261 -0.49 -18.89 -7.33
C ILE A 261 -1.98 -19.21 -7.52
N LYS A 262 -2.58 -19.97 -6.61
CA LYS A 262 -4.02 -20.33 -6.67
C LYS A 262 -4.89 -19.10 -6.41
N GLN A 263 -4.53 -18.31 -5.40
CA GLN A 263 -5.20 -17.07 -5.06
C GLN A 263 -5.13 -16.04 -6.20
N ASN A 264 -4.05 -16.01 -6.98
CA ASN A 264 -3.91 -15.07 -8.10
C ASN A 264 -4.92 -15.34 -9.24
N LYS A 265 -5.25 -16.59 -9.54
CA LYS A 265 -6.26 -16.91 -10.55
C LYS A 265 -7.67 -16.50 -10.09
N GLU A 266 -8.03 -16.86 -8.87
CA GLU A 266 -9.30 -16.52 -8.23
C GLU A 266 -9.45 -14.98 -8.08
N TYR A 267 -8.35 -14.30 -7.72
CA TYR A 267 -8.29 -12.84 -7.62
C TYR A 267 -8.50 -12.14 -8.98
N ASN A 268 -7.99 -12.70 -10.07
CA ASN A 268 -8.22 -12.17 -11.41
C ASN A 268 -9.67 -12.31 -11.85
N GLU A 269 -10.31 -13.43 -11.57
CA GLU A 269 -11.73 -13.64 -11.86
C GLU A 269 -12.59 -12.68 -11.02
N PHE A 270 -12.28 -12.52 -9.74
CA PHE A 270 -12.92 -11.59 -8.84
C PHE A 270 -12.77 -10.14 -9.33
N ASN A 271 -11.57 -9.70 -9.67
CA ASN A 271 -11.33 -8.35 -10.18
C ASN A 271 -12.04 -8.10 -11.52
N SER A 272 -12.08 -9.09 -12.40
CA SER A 272 -12.83 -8.97 -13.66
C SER A 272 -14.34 -8.82 -13.43
N ASN A 273 -14.89 -9.52 -12.46
CA ASN A 273 -16.30 -9.42 -12.11
C ASN A 273 -16.63 -8.11 -11.38
N ASN A 274 -15.76 -7.68 -10.48
CA ASN A 274 -15.91 -6.39 -9.80
C ASN A 274 -15.77 -5.21 -10.76
N TYR A 275 -14.86 -5.30 -11.71
CA TYR A 275 -14.73 -4.29 -12.76
C TYR A 275 -16.05 -4.10 -13.53
N LYS A 276 -16.73 -5.19 -13.92
CA LYS A 276 -18.04 -5.12 -14.58
C LYS A 276 -19.09 -4.45 -13.68
N LYS A 277 -19.16 -4.84 -12.42
CA LYS A 277 -20.07 -4.23 -11.44
C LYS A 277 -19.76 -2.74 -11.23
N LEU A 278 -18.48 -2.37 -11.16
CA LEU A 278 -18.06 -0.97 -11.07
C LEU A 278 -18.48 -0.16 -12.29
N LEU A 279 -18.30 -0.70 -13.50
CA LEU A 279 -18.80 -0.06 -14.72
C LEU A 279 -20.33 0.13 -14.66
N GLU A 280 -21.09 -0.86 -14.23
CA GLU A 280 -22.54 -0.76 -14.08
C GLU A 280 -22.93 0.35 -13.09
N VAL A 281 -22.23 0.46 -11.95
CA VAL A 281 -22.42 1.55 -10.98
C VAL A 281 -22.10 2.90 -11.57
N PHE A 282 -20.99 3.03 -12.31
CA PHE A 282 -20.65 4.27 -13.01
C PHE A 282 -21.68 4.67 -14.06
N TYR A 283 -22.21 3.71 -14.79
CA TYR A 283 -23.22 3.96 -15.82
C TYR A 283 -24.60 4.24 -15.25
N SER A 284 -24.95 3.68 -14.10
CA SER A 284 -26.24 3.93 -13.41
C SER A 284 -26.25 5.22 -12.59
N GLY A 285 -25.07 5.78 -12.26
CA GLY A 285 -24.95 6.93 -11.36
C GLY A 285 -25.16 6.59 -9.88
N ASP A 286 -25.24 5.31 -9.52
CA ASP A 286 -25.46 4.81 -8.15
C ASP A 286 -24.11 4.66 -7.42
N PHE A 287 -23.53 5.82 -7.08
CA PHE A 287 -22.19 5.88 -6.47
C PHE A 287 -22.17 5.48 -4.98
N ASP A 288 -23.32 5.34 -4.34
CA ASP A 288 -23.40 5.00 -2.91
C ASP A 288 -23.20 3.51 -2.63
N LYS A 289 -23.10 2.67 -3.65
CA LYS A 289 -22.74 1.27 -3.46
C LYS A 289 -21.30 1.13 -3.02
N ASN A 290 -21.11 0.71 -1.77
CA ASN A 290 -19.81 0.33 -1.23
C ASN A 290 -19.29 -0.93 -1.95
N LEU A 291 -18.41 -0.73 -2.94
CA LEU A 291 -17.71 -1.81 -3.61
C LEU A 291 -16.25 -1.82 -3.15
N VAL A 292 -15.78 -2.95 -2.64
CA VAL A 292 -14.46 -3.14 -2.01
C VAL A 292 -13.30 -2.62 -2.86
N GLU A 293 -13.39 -2.74 -4.16
CA GLU A 293 -12.31 -2.36 -5.07
C GLU A 293 -12.55 -0.99 -5.74
N LYS A 294 -13.64 -0.29 -5.36
CA LYS A 294 -14.00 1.01 -5.95
C LYS A 294 -12.83 2.00 -5.78
N ASP A 295 -12.37 2.17 -4.56
CA ASP A 295 -11.32 3.16 -4.24
C ASP A 295 -10.00 2.81 -4.92
N ARG A 296 -9.64 1.53 -4.98
CA ARG A 296 -8.42 1.08 -5.65
C ARG A 296 -8.47 1.37 -7.15
N LEU A 297 -9.57 0.99 -7.82
CA LEU A 297 -9.72 1.23 -9.24
C LEU A 297 -9.83 2.73 -9.54
N LEU A 298 -10.58 3.50 -8.74
CA LEU A 298 -10.68 4.94 -8.87
C LEU A 298 -9.34 5.63 -8.68
N ASN A 299 -8.56 5.23 -7.68
CA ASN A 299 -7.22 5.73 -7.47
C ASN A 299 -6.31 5.44 -8.68
N PHE A 300 -6.46 4.28 -9.31
CA PHE A 300 -5.71 3.95 -10.50
C PHE A 300 -6.16 4.79 -11.71
N VAL A 301 -7.46 4.98 -11.89
CA VAL A 301 -8.03 5.88 -12.92
C VAL A 301 -7.54 7.32 -12.70
N LYS A 302 -7.55 7.82 -11.46
CA LYS A 302 -7.01 9.14 -11.11
C LYS A 302 -5.53 9.24 -11.49
N LYS A 303 -4.71 8.23 -11.20
CA LYS A 303 -3.29 8.21 -11.60
C LYS A 303 -3.13 8.31 -13.13
N ILE A 304 -4.01 7.65 -13.88
CA ILE A 304 -4.01 7.76 -15.35
C ILE A 304 -4.46 9.17 -15.78
N ALA A 305 -5.47 9.74 -15.14
CA ALA A 305 -5.98 11.09 -15.46
C ALA A 305 -4.95 12.18 -15.17
N PHE A 306 -4.21 12.07 -14.06
CA PHE A 306 -3.19 13.03 -13.60
C PHE A 306 -1.75 12.62 -13.96
N ARG A 307 -1.58 11.78 -14.96
CA ARG A 307 -0.27 11.25 -15.35
C ARG A 307 0.66 12.33 -15.89
N SER A 308 1.96 12.18 -15.61
CA SER A 308 2.99 12.92 -16.35
C SER A 308 3.17 12.32 -17.74
N ILE A 309 3.41 13.17 -18.74
CA ILE A 309 3.64 12.79 -20.15
C ILE A 309 5.04 13.21 -20.62
N GLY A 310 5.49 12.63 -21.73
CA GLY A 310 6.78 12.95 -22.32
C GLY A 310 7.99 12.42 -21.54
N GLU A 311 9.07 13.18 -21.50
CA GLU A 311 10.31 12.77 -20.82
C GLU A 311 10.16 12.63 -19.30
N GLU A 312 9.24 13.36 -18.68
CA GLU A 312 8.94 13.28 -17.25
C GLU A 312 8.27 11.95 -16.85
N ALA A 313 7.67 11.25 -17.82
CA ALA A 313 7.02 9.97 -17.60
C ALA A 313 8.00 8.84 -17.23
N GLN A 314 9.28 8.99 -17.53
CA GLN A 314 10.30 7.95 -17.34
C GLN A 314 10.72 7.71 -15.87
N ASP A 315 10.10 8.38 -14.92
CA ASP A 315 10.46 8.34 -13.49
C ASP A 315 9.91 7.12 -12.71
N GLY A 316 9.36 6.11 -13.41
CA GLY A 316 8.84 4.86 -12.82
C GLY A 316 9.85 4.06 -11.97
N LYS A 317 11.14 4.39 -12.04
CA LYS A 317 12.21 3.76 -11.25
C LYS A 317 12.23 4.14 -9.75
N LYS A 318 11.38 5.10 -9.29
CA LYS A 318 11.58 5.75 -7.98
C LYS A 318 10.57 5.37 -6.90
N LYS A 319 9.67 4.40 -7.09
CA LYS A 319 8.51 4.24 -6.20
C LYS A 319 8.82 3.60 -4.84
N CYS A 320 9.83 2.76 -4.73
CA CYS A 320 10.33 2.30 -3.43
C CYS A 320 11.85 2.28 -3.47
N ILE A 321 12.44 3.38 -3.00
CA ILE A 321 13.88 3.46 -2.81
C ILE A 321 14.17 2.95 -1.40
N PRO A 322 14.79 1.78 -1.25
CA PRO A 322 15.18 1.26 0.05
C PRO A 322 15.94 2.33 0.86
N PHE A 323 15.62 2.47 2.13
CA PHE A 323 16.22 3.43 3.08
C PHE A 323 16.04 4.93 2.78
N SER A 324 15.58 5.35 1.60
CA SER A 324 15.34 6.77 1.34
C SER A 324 13.97 7.19 1.85
N ASN A 325 12.92 6.45 1.47
CA ASN A 325 11.56 6.75 1.90
C ASN A 325 11.20 6.07 3.23
N ARG A 326 11.82 4.91 3.52
CA ARG A 326 11.50 4.10 4.69
C ARG A 326 12.75 3.41 5.23
N THR A 327 12.94 3.46 6.55
CA THR A 327 13.97 2.72 7.28
C THR A 327 13.29 1.92 8.38
N TYR A 328 13.59 0.64 8.47
CA TYR A 328 13.09 -0.26 9.51
C TYR A 328 14.23 -0.62 10.48
N VAL A 329 13.97 -0.46 11.77
CA VAL A 329 14.91 -0.76 12.87
C VAL A 329 14.37 -1.93 13.67
N ARG A 330 15.13 -3.01 13.76
CA ARG A 330 14.78 -4.19 14.56
C ARG A 330 15.07 -4.00 16.04
N THR A 331 14.53 -4.91 16.86
CA THR A 331 14.75 -4.92 18.33
C THR A 331 16.23 -4.95 18.74
N ASN A 332 17.12 -5.49 17.91
CA ASN A 332 18.57 -5.53 18.13
C ASN A 332 19.32 -4.33 17.51
N GLY A 333 18.61 -3.38 16.88
CA GLY A 333 19.17 -2.19 16.24
C GLY A 333 19.64 -2.38 14.80
N ASP A 334 19.52 -3.57 14.24
CA ASP A 334 19.82 -3.79 12.83
C ASP A 334 18.87 -2.96 11.96
N LEU A 335 19.44 -2.28 10.96
CA LEU A 335 18.69 -1.53 9.98
C LEU A 335 18.32 -2.43 8.82
N GLN A 336 17.06 -2.43 8.47
CA GLN A 336 16.52 -3.10 7.28
C GLN A 336 15.75 -2.08 6.44
N PHE A 337 15.66 -2.30 5.14
CA PHE A 337 14.95 -1.37 4.28
C PHE A 337 13.42 -1.55 4.33
N CYS A 338 12.94 -2.67 4.85
CA CYS A 338 11.51 -2.96 4.88
C CYS A 338 11.15 -3.95 6.01
N GLU A 339 10.04 -3.73 6.65
CA GLU A 339 9.45 -4.62 7.65
C GLU A 339 8.91 -5.95 7.05
N ARG A 340 8.73 -6.00 5.73
CA ARG A 340 8.20 -7.17 5.02
C ARG A 340 9.27 -8.14 4.53
N ILE A 341 10.54 -7.77 4.63
CA ILE A 341 11.67 -8.61 4.19
C ILE A 341 12.51 -8.93 5.41
N SER A 342 12.51 -10.20 5.83
CA SER A 342 13.07 -10.61 7.11
C SER A 342 14.59 -10.81 7.11
N ASP A 343 15.16 -11.42 6.09
CA ASP A 343 16.58 -11.88 6.12
C ASP A 343 17.50 -11.23 5.08
N TYR A 344 17.08 -10.13 4.51
CA TYR A 344 17.95 -9.41 3.60
C TYR A 344 19.12 -8.78 4.35
N LYS A 345 20.29 -8.81 3.72
CA LYS A 345 21.59 -8.30 4.24
C LYS A 345 21.42 -7.10 5.17
N ARG A 346 21.96 -7.17 6.37
CA ARG A 346 21.83 -6.18 7.44
C ARG A 346 22.79 -5.02 7.24
N VAL A 347 22.35 -3.83 7.60
CA VAL A 347 23.19 -2.62 7.57
C VAL A 347 23.40 -2.16 9.01
N ASN A 348 24.65 -2.04 9.43
CA ASN A 348 25.00 -1.71 10.81
C ASN A 348 25.16 -0.21 11.04
N SER A 349 25.16 0.61 9.99
CA SER A 349 25.32 2.05 10.13
C SER A 349 24.57 2.84 9.07
N ALA A 350 24.13 4.04 9.46
CA ALA A 350 23.47 4.98 8.55
C ALA A 350 24.37 5.41 7.37
N LYS A 351 25.70 5.33 7.52
CA LYS A 351 26.66 5.69 6.45
C LYS A 351 26.65 4.68 5.30
N ASP A 352 26.35 3.42 5.61
CA ASP A 352 26.31 2.35 4.61
C ASP A 352 24.98 2.29 3.85
N ILE A 353 23.96 3.04 4.32
CA ILE A 353 22.61 3.02 3.77
C ILE A 353 22.58 3.42 2.30
N ILE A 354 23.33 4.44 1.90
CA ILE A 354 23.27 4.98 0.53
C ILE A 354 23.82 3.98 -0.49
N SER A 355 25.03 3.43 -0.23
CA SER A 355 25.64 2.44 -1.12
C SER A 355 24.80 1.15 -1.17
N TYR A 356 24.19 0.81 -0.07
CA TYR A 356 23.38 -0.38 0.07
C TYR A 356 22.02 -0.26 -0.62
N SER A 357 21.39 0.92 -0.54
CA SER A 357 20.15 1.26 -1.24
C SER A 357 20.32 1.11 -2.76
N SER A 358 21.41 1.63 -3.31
CA SER A 358 21.74 1.49 -4.74
C SER A 358 21.88 0.01 -5.12
N ASN A 359 22.60 -0.77 -4.32
CA ASN A 359 22.83 -2.19 -4.61
C ASN A 359 21.54 -3.02 -4.62
N ILE A 360 20.61 -2.76 -3.70
CA ILE A 360 19.31 -3.46 -3.66
C ILE A 360 18.46 -3.10 -4.88
N GLN A 361 18.42 -1.82 -5.24
CA GLN A 361 17.71 -1.39 -6.44
C GLN A 361 18.30 -2.02 -7.68
N ASP A 362 19.62 -2.01 -7.80
CA ASP A 362 20.32 -2.61 -8.93
C ASP A 362 20.08 -4.11 -9.01
N GLU A 363 20.08 -4.82 -7.87
CA GLU A 363 19.77 -6.25 -7.83
C GLU A 363 18.33 -6.54 -8.25
N PHE A 364 17.37 -5.80 -7.72
CA PHE A 364 15.96 -5.94 -8.09
C PHE A 364 15.74 -5.63 -9.57
N TYR A 365 16.23 -4.49 -10.05
CA TYR A 365 16.05 -4.09 -11.44
C TYR A 365 16.89 -4.92 -12.41
N LYS A 366 18.04 -5.44 -12.01
CA LYS A 366 18.84 -6.37 -12.84
C LYS A 366 18.06 -7.66 -13.11
N LYS A 367 17.39 -8.21 -12.08
CA LYS A 367 16.57 -9.41 -12.23
C LYS A 367 15.25 -9.15 -12.98
N LYS A 368 14.66 -7.96 -12.83
CA LYS A 368 13.35 -7.61 -13.40
C LYS A 368 13.43 -6.71 -14.65
N GLY A 369 14.57 -6.08 -14.92
CA GLY A 369 14.72 -5.00 -15.91
C GLY A 369 14.23 -5.37 -17.29
N VAL A 370 14.65 -6.52 -17.82
CA VAL A 370 14.27 -6.96 -19.18
C VAL A 370 12.75 -7.15 -19.33
N PHE A 371 12.06 -7.57 -18.27
CA PHE A 371 10.60 -7.71 -18.25
C PHE A 371 9.93 -6.35 -18.06
N CYS A 372 10.43 -5.57 -17.11
CA CYS A 372 9.89 -4.24 -16.79
C CYS A 372 10.01 -3.26 -17.93
N GLU A 373 11.14 -3.24 -18.67
CA GLU A 373 11.37 -2.37 -19.83
C GLU A 373 10.33 -2.56 -20.94
N LYS A 374 9.74 -3.75 -21.02
CA LYS A 374 8.70 -4.09 -21.98
C LYS A 374 7.29 -4.06 -21.38
N CYS A 375 7.13 -3.60 -20.14
CA CYS A 375 5.84 -3.60 -19.46
C CYS A 375 5.03 -2.35 -19.80
N ILE A 376 3.81 -2.54 -20.27
CA ILE A 376 2.90 -1.43 -20.59
C ILE A 376 2.50 -0.61 -19.36
N ALA A 377 2.52 -1.20 -18.17
CA ALA A 377 2.16 -0.56 -16.90
C ALA A 377 3.38 -0.03 -16.14
N TYR A 378 4.57 0.00 -16.73
CA TYR A 378 5.84 0.31 -16.03
C TYR A 378 5.80 1.62 -15.26
N ASN A 379 5.35 2.71 -15.88
CA ASN A 379 5.31 4.04 -15.26
C ASN A 379 4.24 4.18 -14.18
N PHE A 380 3.26 3.27 -14.15
CA PHE A 380 2.19 3.22 -13.15
C PHE A 380 2.42 2.13 -12.09
N CYS A 381 3.47 1.32 -12.27
CA CYS A 381 3.70 0.15 -11.43
C CYS A 381 4.04 0.55 -9.99
N GLU A 382 3.20 0.13 -9.05
CA GLU A 382 3.40 0.30 -7.60
C GLU A 382 3.70 -1.02 -6.90
N MET A 383 4.10 -2.02 -7.67
CA MET A 383 4.42 -3.32 -7.10
C MET A 383 5.58 -3.20 -6.12
N CYS A 384 5.32 -3.70 -4.91
CA CYS A 384 6.29 -3.70 -3.84
C CYS A 384 7.43 -4.69 -4.16
N PRO A 385 8.72 -4.28 -4.08
CA PRO A 385 9.85 -5.21 -4.24
C PRO A 385 9.78 -6.43 -3.30
N ALA A 386 9.21 -6.28 -2.10
CA ALA A 386 9.00 -7.38 -1.17
C ALA A 386 8.10 -8.50 -1.75
N SER A 387 7.21 -8.19 -2.68
CA SER A 387 6.40 -9.20 -3.36
C SER A 387 7.19 -10.10 -4.32
N PHE A 388 8.43 -9.73 -4.61
CA PHE A 388 9.36 -10.49 -5.46
C PHE A 388 10.53 -11.09 -4.68
N TYR A 389 10.55 -10.89 -3.36
CA TYR A 389 11.59 -11.39 -2.49
C TYR A 389 11.12 -12.70 -1.85
N TYR A 390 11.84 -13.78 -2.11
CA TYR A 390 11.54 -15.10 -1.60
C TYR A 390 12.83 -15.86 -1.36
N ASP A 391 12.92 -16.58 -0.26
CA ASP A 391 14.08 -17.44 0.10
C ASP A 391 15.45 -16.73 0.03
N GLY A 392 15.49 -15.50 0.55
CA GLY A 392 16.74 -14.72 0.66
C GLY A 392 17.15 -13.97 -0.62
N GLU A 393 16.39 -14.05 -1.70
CA GLU A 393 16.70 -13.37 -2.95
C GLU A 393 15.48 -12.85 -3.72
N PHE A 394 15.70 -11.92 -4.66
CA PHE A 394 14.67 -11.50 -5.59
C PHE A 394 14.44 -12.57 -6.67
N SER A 395 13.22 -13.06 -6.76
CA SER A 395 12.83 -14.09 -7.74
C SER A 395 12.58 -13.48 -9.12
N GLU A 396 12.96 -14.21 -10.16
CA GLU A 396 12.63 -13.89 -11.56
C GLU A 396 11.18 -14.32 -11.91
N ASN A 397 10.61 -15.29 -11.18
CA ASN A 397 9.40 -16.02 -11.55
C ASN A 397 8.13 -15.54 -10.84
N HIS A 398 7.75 -14.28 -10.99
CA HIS A 398 6.45 -13.79 -10.50
C HIS A 398 5.59 -13.19 -11.61
N PHE A 399 5.55 -13.88 -12.75
CA PHE A 399 4.76 -13.48 -13.91
C PHE A 399 3.28 -13.27 -13.58
N ASP A 400 2.72 -14.08 -12.68
CA ASP A 400 1.31 -13.99 -12.32
C ASP A 400 0.97 -12.68 -11.61
N ILE A 401 1.81 -12.25 -10.65
CA ILE A 401 1.64 -10.97 -9.95
C ILE A 401 1.72 -9.79 -10.94
N CYS A 402 2.69 -9.83 -11.85
CA CYS A 402 2.84 -8.80 -12.87
C CYS A 402 1.66 -8.80 -13.85
N ASN A 403 1.19 -9.98 -14.28
CA ASN A 403 0.04 -10.10 -15.17
C ASN A 403 -1.24 -9.58 -14.54
N ASN A 404 -1.46 -9.82 -13.24
CA ASN A 404 -2.59 -9.27 -12.49
C ASN A 404 -2.55 -7.74 -12.51
N TYR A 405 -1.40 -7.16 -12.22
CA TYR A 405 -1.23 -5.71 -12.23
C TYR A 405 -1.41 -5.10 -13.62
N ILE A 406 -0.89 -5.75 -14.66
CA ILE A 406 -1.08 -5.34 -16.05
C ILE A 406 -2.56 -5.38 -16.44
N ASN A 407 -3.30 -6.39 -16.00
CA ASN A 407 -4.74 -6.48 -16.26
C ASN A 407 -5.53 -5.41 -15.52
N GLU A 408 -5.18 -5.10 -14.26
CA GLU A 408 -5.75 -3.97 -13.52
C GLU A 408 -5.47 -2.65 -14.23
N PHE A 409 -4.25 -2.44 -14.70
CA PHE A 409 -3.89 -1.25 -15.47
C PHE A 409 -4.72 -1.13 -16.75
N LYS A 410 -4.86 -2.21 -17.52
CA LYS A 410 -5.69 -2.22 -18.74
C LYS A 410 -7.15 -1.88 -18.45
N ASN A 411 -7.69 -2.43 -17.37
CA ASN A 411 -9.06 -2.15 -16.94
C ASN A 411 -9.23 -0.70 -16.50
N ALA A 412 -8.28 -0.16 -15.72
CA ALA A 412 -8.29 1.23 -15.31
C ALA A 412 -8.15 2.19 -16.49
N LEU A 413 -7.29 1.85 -17.47
CA LEU A 413 -7.11 2.64 -18.68
C LEU A 413 -8.40 2.66 -19.52
N LYS A 414 -9.05 1.52 -19.69
CA LYS A 414 -10.34 1.44 -20.38
C LYS A 414 -11.41 2.28 -19.67
N LEU A 415 -11.52 2.16 -18.35
CA LEU A 415 -12.46 2.96 -17.55
C LEU A 415 -12.16 4.46 -17.67
N TYR A 416 -10.89 4.86 -17.62
CA TYR A 416 -10.49 6.24 -17.84
C TYR A 416 -10.98 6.77 -19.19
N LEU A 417 -10.83 5.98 -20.27
CA LEU A 417 -11.30 6.36 -21.61
C LEU A 417 -12.83 6.50 -21.65
N ASP A 418 -13.54 5.53 -21.11
CA ASP A 418 -15.01 5.54 -21.06
C ASP A 418 -15.55 6.77 -20.29
N LEU A 419 -14.89 7.14 -19.19
CA LEU A 419 -15.25 8.30 -18.39
C LEU A 419 -14.87 9.63 -19.10
N SER A 420 -13.72 9.66 -19.79
CA SER A 420 -13.27 10.81 -20.56
C SER A 420 -14.23 11.13 -21.71
N GLU A 421 -14.72 10.12 -22.42
CA GLU A 421 -15.73 10.27 -23.47
C GLU A 421 -17.05 10.85 -22.95
N LYS A 422 -17.36 10.65 -21.67
CA LYS A 422 -18.54 11.21 -21.00
C LYS A 422 -18.29 12.58 -20.35
N ASN A 423 -17.10 13.15 -20.50
CA ASN A 423 -16.68 14.41 -19.88
C ASN A 423 -16.84 14.40 -18.34
N ILE A 424 -16.59 13.26 -17.70
CA ILE A 424 -16.61 13.14 -16.24
C ILE A 424 -15.44 13.93 -15.64
N ASN A 425 -15.72 14.73 -14.62
CA ASN A 425 -14.71 15.47 -13.89
C ASN A 425 -14.00 14.56 -12.87
N PHE A 426 -12.76 14.20 -13.16
CA PHE A 426 -11.96 13.32 -12.28
C PHE A 426 -11.54 13.98 -10.97
N THR A 427 -11.60 15.33 -10.86
CA THR A 427 -11.28 16.04 -9.62
C THR A 427 -12.37 15.92 -8.56
N GLU A 428 -13.61 15.63 -8.99
CA GLU A 428 -14.79 15.51 -8.11
C GLU A 428 -15.08 14.05 -7.71
N MET A 429 -14.31 13.12 -8.21
CA MET A 429 -14.46 11.69 -7.86
C MET A 429 -13.78 11.41 -6.51
N ASN A 430 -14.48 11.60 -5.41
CA ASN A 430 -14.06 11.25 -4.04
C ASN A 430 -14.60 9.90 -3.60
#